data_8c357e472e1042f2992effa138cb34d4
#
_entry.id   8c357e472e1042f2992effa138cb34d4
#
_cell.length_a   1.000
_cell.length_b   1.000
_cell.length_c   1.000
_cell.angle_alpha   90.00
_cell.angle_beta   90.00
_cell.angle_gamma   90.00
#
_symmetry.space_group_name_H-M   'P 1'
#
loop_
_entity.id
_entity.type
_entity.pdbx_description
1 polymer ?
#
loop_
_entity_poly.entity_id
_entity_poly.type
_entity_poly.pdbx_seq_one_letter_code
_entity_poly.pdbx_strand_id
1 'polypeptide(L)'
;MPQSDLCGVDYKDYADGTWSGPRFAVVSHLLSIKHNLRLRIRVFAPDDDYPLVASMVPIWNSANWFEREAFDLFGILFDGHEDLRRILTDYGFIGHPFRKDFPISGHVEMRYDPELKRVVYQPVTIDPREVTPRVIREEQYGGLANG
;
A
#
# COMPACT_ATOMS: atom_id res chain seq x y z
N MET A 1 -13.42 16.96 12.03
CA MET A 1 -12.41 15.94 12.34
C MET A 1 -11.29 16.03 11.30
N PRO A 2 -10.05 16.29 11.65
CA PRO A 2 -8.95 16.21 10.69
C PRO A 2 -8.70 14.77 10.28
N GLN A 3 -8.26 14.60 9.03
CA GLN A 3 -7.72 13.35 8.52
C GLN A 3 -6.29 13.20 9.03
N SER A 4 -5.98 12.05 9.65
CA SER A 4 -4.65 11.76 10.17
C SER A 4 -3.83 10.90 9.22
N ASP A 5 -4.50 10.08 8.41
CA ASP A 5 -3.85 9.10 7.54
C ASP A 5 -4.81 8.58 6.46
N LEU A 6 -4.27 8.14 5.32
CA LEU A 6 -4.97 7.41 4.27
C LEU A 6 -4.01 6.42 3.63
N CYS A 7 -4.43 5.20 3.41
CA CYS A 7 -3.64 4.19 2.70
C CYS A 7 -4.50 3.33 1.77
N GLY A 8 -3.88 2.81 0.72
CA GLY A 8 -4.46 1.76 -0.12
C GLY A 8 -4.33 0.37 0.53
N VAL A 9 -5.20 -0.54 0.14
CA VAL A 9 -5.17 -1.95 0.55
C VAL A 9 -5.51 -2.84 -0.64
N ASP A 10 -4.75 -3.90 -0.82
CA ASP A 10 -5.03 -4.98 -1.77
C ASP A 10 -5.50 -6.22 -0.99
N TYR A 11 -6.73 -6.66 -1.24
CA TYR A 11 -7.34 -7.84 -0.60
C TYR A 11 -7.12 -9.14 -1.39
N LYS A 12 -6.29 -9.12 -2.44
CA LYS A 12 -5.94 -10.36 -3.14
C LYS A 12 -5.36 -11.36 -2.13
N ASP A 13 -5.87 -12.58 -2.17
CA ASP A 13 -5.48 -13.69 -1.28
C ASP A 13 -5.75 -13.43 0.22
N TYR A 14 -6.54 -12.40 0.55
CA TYR A 14 -6.95 -12.14 1.92
C TYR A 14 -7.83 -13.28 2.48
N ALA A 15 -7.66 -13.60 3.76
CA ALA A 15 -8.34 -14.68 4.45
C ALA A 15 -8.17 -16.05 3.73
N ASP A 16 -6.93 -16.38 3.35
CA ASP A 16 -6.57 -17.60 2.62
C ASP A 16 -7.36 -17.79 1.31
N GLY A 17 -7.64 -16.68 0.62
CA GLY A 17 -8.36 -16.67 -0.65
C GLY A 17 -9.88 -16.82 -0.54
N THR A 18 -10.44 -16.77 0.67
CA THR A 18 -11.89 -16.86 0.88
C THR A 18 -12.62 -15.53 0.72
N TRP A 19 -11.89 -14.42 0.55
CA TRP A 19 -12.46 -13.11 0.34
C TRP A 19 -13.16 -13.02 -1.02
N SER A 20 -14.46 -12.68 -1.02
CA SER A 20 -15.29 -12.53 -2.22
C SER A 20 -15.70 -11.08 -2.51
N GLY A 21 -15.20 -10.13 -1.74
CA GLY A 21 -15.45 -8.69 -1.94
C GLY A 21 -14.51 -8.06 -2.96
N PRO A 22 -14.64 -6.75 -3.23
CA PRO A 22 -13.73 -6.01 -4.11
C PRO A 22 -12.28 -6.12 -3.66
N ARG A 23 -11.38 -6.15 -4.62
CA ARG A 23 -9.94 -6.34 -4.37
C ARG A 23 -9.31 -5.13 -3.71
N PHE A 24 -9.62 -3.93 -4.20
CA PHE A 24 -8.96 -2.71 -3.73
C PHE A 24 -9.86 -1.90 -2.81
N ALA A 25 -9.24 -1.35 -1.77
CA ALA A 25 -9.90 -0.41 -0.87
C ALA A 25 -8.96 0.72 -0.47
N VAL A 26 -9.54 1.85 -0.09
CA VAL A 26 -8.86 2.95 0.56
C VAL A 26 -9.33 3.02 2.01
N VAL A 27 -8.39 3.08 2.92
CA VAL A 27 -8.64 3.21 4.36
C VAL A 27 -8.20 4.58 4.82
N SER A 28 -9.10 5.34 5.42
CA SER A 28 -8.81 6.66 5.98
C SER A 28 -9.10 6.69 7.47
N HIS A 29 -8.24 7.37 8.23
CA HIS A 29 -8.39 7.58 9.65
C HIS A 29 -8.67 9.05 9.95
N LEU A 30 -9.74 9.28 10.71
CA LEU A 30 -10.13 10.61 11.18
C LEU A 30 -9.97 10.67 12.69
N LEU A 31 -9.49 11.81 13.17
CA LEU A 31 -9.29 12.07 14.61
C LEU A 31 -10.10 13.29 15.04
N SER A 32 -10.87 13.16 16.12
CA SER A 32 -11.47 14.30 16.81
C SER A 32 -10.83 14.47 18.19
N ILE A 33 -10.01 15.50 18.32
CA ILE A 33 -9.41 15.85 19.62
C ILE A 33 -10.50 16.30 20.59
N LYS A 34 -11.46 17.12 20.11
CA LYS A 34 -12.55 17.64 20.94
C LYS A 34 -13.41 16.55 21.58
N HIS A 35 -13.67 15.48 20.83
CA HIS A 35 -14.55 14.39 21.29
C HIS A 35 -13.77 13.15 21.72
N ASN A 36 -12.43 13.18 21.66
CA ASN A 36 -11.55 12.03 21.86
C ASN A 36 -12.02 10.78 21.10
N LEU A 37 -12.38 10.97 19.83
CA LEU A 37 -12.96 9.96 18.98
C LEU A 37 -12.06 9.72 17.76
N ARG A 38 -11.82 8.45 17.44
CA ARG A 38 -11.15 8.03 16.20
C ARG A 38 -12.15 7.28 15.34
N LEU A 39 -12.13 7.57 14.06
CA LEU A 39 -12.97 6.90 13.07
C LEU A 39 -12.08 6.31 11.97
N ARG A 40 -12.29 5.05 11.66
CA ARG A 40 -11.70 4.38 10.51
C ARG A 40 -12.77 4.19 9.45
N ILE A 41 -12.54 4.74 8.28
CA ILE A 41 -13.41 4.61 7.11
C ILE A 41 -12.70 3.73 6.10
N ARG A 42 -13.43 2.80 5.51
CA ARG A 42 -12.94 1.95 4.42
C ARG A 42 -13.88 2.07 3.23
N VAL A 43 -13.33 2.48 2.11
CA VAL A 43 -14.06 2.65 0.85
C VAL A 43 -13.49 1.64 -0.14
N PHE A 44 -14.35 0.78 -0.67
CA PHE A 44 -13.95 -0.19 -1.69
C PHE A 44 -14.09 0.40 -3.08
N ALA A 45 -13.12 0.12 -3.96
CA ALA A 45 -13.24 0.37 -5.37
C ALA A 45 -14.16 -0.69 -6.00
N PRO A 46 -15.15 -0.29 -6.81
CA PRO A 46 -16.14 -1.24 -7.35
C PRO A 46 -15.60 -2.13 -8.46
N ASP A 47 -14.51 -1.72 -9.11
CA ASP A 47 -13.88 -2.40 -10.24
C ASP A 47 -12.42 -2.71 -9.92
N ASP A 48 -12.02 -3.97 -10.11
CA ASP A 48 -10.66 -4.44 -9.82
C ASP A 48 -9.68 -4.10 -10.96
N ASP A 49 -10.16 -3.97 -12.20
CA ASP A 49 -9.34 -3.61 -13.36
C ASP A 49 -9.12 -2.09 -13.43
N TYR A 50 -10.13 -1.33 -13.00
CA TYR A 50 -10.09 0.13 -12.94
C TYR A 50 -10.54 0.63 -11.55
N PRO A 51 -9.71 0.46 -10.52
CA PRO A 51 -10.09 0.80 -9.15
C PRO A 51 -10.17 2.31 -8.95
N LEU A 52 -11.37 2.87 -9.03
CA LEU A 52 -11.65 4.29 -8.90
C LEU A 52 -12.43 4.57 -7.62
N VAL A 53 -11.99 5.55 -6.84
CA VAL A 53 -12.68 6.07 -5.66
C VAL A 53 -12.71 7.60 -5.70
N ALA A 54 -13.65 8.22 -4.99
CA ALA A 54 -13.70 9.67 -4.90
C ALA A 54 -12.53 10.23 -4.08
N SER A 55 -11.91 11.32 -4.56
CA SER A 55 -10.85 12.02 -3.83
C SER A 55 -11.39 12.72 -2.59
N MET A 56 -10.61 12.71 -1.52
CA MET A 56 -10.89 13.43 -0.28
C MET A 56 -10.21 14.80 -0.21
N VAL A 57 -9.39 15.15 -1.20
CA VAL A 57 -8.66 16.43 -1.26
C VAL A 57 -9.56 17.65 -1.13
N PRO A 58 -10.77 17.70 -1.72
CA PRO A 58 -11.67 18.84 -1.53
C PRO A 58 -12.10 19.08 -0.09
N ILE A 59 -12.00 18.06 0.78
CA ILE A 59 -12.35 18.15 2.19
C ILE A 59 -11.11 18.31 3.06
N TRP A 60 -10.05 17.57 2.74
CA TRP A 60 -8.78 17.56 3.48
C TRP A 60 -7.59 17.63 2.53
N ASN A 61 -6.93 18.76 2.46
CA ASN A 61 -5.72 18.93 1.64
C ASN A 61 -4.60 17.94 2.00
N SER A 62 -4.58 17.44 3.23
CA SER A 62 -3.64 16.39 3.67
C SER A 62 -3.77 15.10 2.86
N ALA A 63 -4.95 14.82 2.30
CA ALA A 63 -5.20 13.64 1.48
C ALA A 63 -4.38 13.62 0.18
N ASN A 64 -3.97 14.78 -0.35
CA ASN A 64 -3.31 14.87 -1.66
C ASN A 64 -2.13 13.90 -1.80
N TRP A 65 -1.18 13.94 -0.88
CA TRP A 65 0.01 13.08 -0.96
C TRP A 65 -0.28 11.62 -0.62
N PHE A 66 -1.19 11.37 0.32
CA PHE A 66 -1.61 10.01 0.65
C PHE A 66 -2.35 9.33 -0.50
N GLU A 67 -3.18 10.07 -1.23
CA GLU A 67 -3.86 9.55 -2.42
C GLU A 67 -2.86 9.27 -3.55
N ARG A 68 -1.87 10.13 -3.75
CA ARG A 68 -0.76 9.87 -4.69
C ARG A 68 0.04 8.63 -4.30
N GLU A 69 0.29 8.41 -3.01
CA GLU A 69 0.95 7.20 -2.52
C GLU A 69 0.11 5.95 -2.82
N ALA A 70 -1.19 5.98 -2.51
CA ALA A 70 -2.09 4.87 -2.81
C ALA A 70 -2.20 4.59 -4.32
N PHE A 71 -2.20 5.64 -5.15
CA PHE A 71 -2.11 5.51 -6.60
C PHE A 71 -0.79 4.87 -7.03
N ASP A 72 0.33 5.37 -6.55
CA ASP A 72 1.66 4.90 -6.94
C ASP A 72 1.87 3.43 -6.56
N LEU A 73 1.54 3.04 -5.33
CA LEU A 73 1.84 1.72 -4.80
C LEU A 73 0.81 0.65 -5.17
N PHE A 74 -0.46 1.01 -5.35
CA PHE A 74 -1.56 0.07 -5.62
C PHE A 74 -2.26 0.28 -6.96
N GLY A 75 -2.08 1.45 -7.59
CA GLY A 75 -2.79 1.80 -8.82
C GLY A 75 -4.26 2.17 -8.61
N ILE A 76 -4.62 2.62 -7.40
CA ILE A 76 -5.96 3.13 -7.11
C ILE A 76 -6.07 4.55 -7.66
N LEU A 77 -7.12 4.82 -8.43
CA LEU A 77 -7.40 6.12 -9.02
C LEU A 77 -8.33 6.93 -8.11
N PHE A 78 -8.14 8.25 -8.11
CA PHE A 78 -8.91 9.16 -7.28
C PHE A 78 -9.62 10.20 -8.14
N ASP A 79 -10.94 10.07 -8.26
CA ASP A 79 -11.77 11.00 -9.01
C ASP A 79 -11.82 12.37 -8.30
N GLY A 80 -11.51 13.43 -9.05
CA GLY A 80 -11.42 14.79 -8.51
C GLY A 80 -10.08 15.16 -7.88
N HIS A 81 -9.05 14.31 -7.94
CA HIS A 81 -7.70 14.67 -7.53
C HIS A 81 -7.04 15.58 -8.57
N GLU A 82 -6.49 16.72 -8.14
CA GLU A 82 -5.98 17.77 -9.04
C GLU A 82 -4.68 17.40 -9.77
N ASP A 83 -3.82 16.57 -9.14
CA ASP A 83 -2.48 16.24 -9.64
C ASP A 83 -2.11 14.80 -9.24
N LEU A 84 -2.84 13.81 -9.77
CA LEU A 84 -2.60 12.39 -9.49
C LEU A 84 -1.41 11.88 -10.29
N ARG A 85 -0.27 11.78 -9.65
CA ARG A 85 1.00 11.31 -10.21
C ARG A 85 1.78 10.52 -9.18
N ARG A 86 2.74 9.72 -9.62
CA ARG A 86 3.61 8.94 -8.73
C ARG A 86 4.39 9.85 -7.77
N ILE A 87 4.72 9.33 -6.59
CA ILE A 87 5.41 10.09 -5.53
C ILE A 87 6.62 9.35 -4.94
N LEU A 88 6.58 8.03 -4.85
CA LEU A 88 7.62 7.22 -4.22
C LEU A 88 8.46 6.43 -5.21
N THR A 89 7.86 5.94 -6.29
CA THR A 89 8.60 5.17 -7.31
C THR A 89 9.27 6.09 -8.34
N ASP A 90 10.30 5.56 -9.02
CA ASP A 90 10.99 6.26 -10.11
C ASP A 90 10.06 6.62 -11.27
N TYR A 91 10.42 7.64 -12.04
CA TYR A 91 9.65 8.08 -13.21
C TYR A 91 9.45 6.97 -14.25
N GLY A 92 10.40 6.08 -14.40
CA GLY A 92 10.34 4.95 -15.33
C GLY A 92 9.82 3.64 -14.71
N PHE A 93 9.35 3.66 -13.47
CA PHE A 93 8.89 2.45 -12.78
C PHE A 93 7.61 1.91 -13.41
N ILE A 94 7.61 0.61 -13.72
CA ILE A 94 6.47 -0.07 -14.34
C ILE A 94 5.80 -0.98 -13.30
N GLY A 95 4.49 -0.78 -13.11
CA GLY A 95 3.68 -1.54 -12.16
C GLY A 95 3.43 -0.82 -10.84
N HIS A 96 2.86 -1.54 -9.90
CA HIS A 96 2.46 -1.05 -8.58
C HIS A 96 2.99 -2.02 -7.52
N PRO A 97 4.06 -1.64 -6.80
CA PRO A 97 4.87 -2.58 -6.04
C PRO A 97 4.20 -3.16 -4.79
N PHE A 98 3.11 -2.58 -4.31
CA PHE A 98 2.39 -3.08 -3.14
C PHE A 98 1.19 -3.97 -3.49
N ARG A 99 0.91 -4.15 -4.78
CA ARG A 99 -0.03 -5.19 -5.19
C ARG A 99 0.51 -6.57 -4.81
N LYS A 100 -0.34 -7.44 -4.30
CA LYS A 100 0.05 -8.77 -3.81
C LYS A 100 0.63 -9.68 -4.90
N ASP A 101 0.27 -9.44 -6.16
CA ASP A 101 0.80 -10.13 -7.34
C ASP A 101 2.05 -9.49 -7.93
N PHE A 102 2.55 -8.38 -7.35
CA PHE A 102 3.83 -7.82 -7.75
C PHE A 102 4.98 -8.58 -7.07
N PRO A 103 6.01 -9.03 -7.81
CA PRO A 103 7.12 -9.80 -7.22
C PRO A 103 7.93 -8.95 -6.23
N ILE A 104 8.32 -9.53 -5.09
CA ILE A 104 9.05 -8.84 -4.01
C ILE A 104 10.37 -8.25 -4.52
N SER A 105 11.10 -8.96 -5.36
CA SER A 105 12.36 -8.50 -5.97
C SER A 105 12.16 -7.56 -7.17
N GLY A 106 10.90 -7.34 -7.60
CA GLY A 106 10.60 -6.54 -8.79
C GLY A 106 10.94 -7.23 -10.10
N HIS A 107 10.92 -6.49 -11.20
CA HIS A 107 11.26 -6.98 -12.54
C HIS A 107 12.62 -6.46 -13.01
N VAL A 108 13.06 -5.35 -12.46
CA VAL A 108 14.26 -4.61 -12.87
C VAL A 108 15.03 -4.20 -11.64
N GLU A 109 16.36 -4.29 -11.70
CA GLU A 109 17.27 -3.79 -10.67
C GLU A 109 18.19 -2.71 -11.24
N MET A 110 18.70 -1.86 -10.38
CA MET A 110 19.71 -0.87 -10.72
C MET A 110 21.08 -1.37 -10.33
N ARG A 111 22.04 -1.30 -11.26
CA ARG A 111 23.42 -1.66 -11.05
C ARG A 111 24.34 -0.54 -11.51
N TYR A 112 25.40 -0.27 -10.74
CA TYR A 112 26.46 0.61 -11.19
C TYR A 112 27.36 -0.14 -12.21
N ASP A 113 27.50 0.44 -13.40
CA ASP A 113 28.40 -0.04 -14.43
C ASP A 113 29.70 0.78 -14.37
N PRO A 114 30.85 0.15 -13.99
CA PRO A 114 32.14 0.85 -13.86
C PRO A 114 32.73 1.25 -15.21
N GLU A 115 32.39 0.59 -16.30
CA GLU A 115 32.89 0.94 -17.64
C GLU A 115 32.17 2.16 -18.19
N LEU A 116 30.84 2.18 -18.04
CA LEU A 116 29.99 3.31 -18.44
C LEU A 116 29.98 4.44 -17.40
N LYS A 117 30.53 4.21 -16.20
CA LYS A 117 30.56 5.15 -15.06
C LYS A 117 29.19 5.72 -14.71
N ARG A 118 28.15 4.91 -14.83
CA ARG A 118 26.77 5.28 -14.55
C ARG A 118 25.96 4.10 -14.01
N VAL A 119 24.80 4.42 -13.42
CA VAL A 119 23.79 3.44 -13.06
C VAL A 119 23.03 3.00 -14.32
N VAL A 120 22.89 1.71 -14.49
CA VAL A 120 22.13 1.08 -15.59
C VAL A 120 21.02 0.20 -15.00
N TYR A 121 19.94 0.07 -15.76
CA TYR A 121 18.86 -0.86 -15.43
C TYR A 121 19.13 -2.21 -16.11
N GLN A 122 18.90 -3.28 -15.37
CA GLN A 122 18.99 -4.64 -15.89
C GLN A 122 17.84 -5.49 -15.35
N PRO A 123 17.51 -6.64 -15.98
CA PRO A 123 16.56 -7.58 -15.40
C PRO A 123 17.03 -8.02 -14.01
N VAL A 124 16.08 -8.21 -13.08
CA VAL A 124 16.40 -8.61 -11.72
C VAL A 124 17.08 -9.98 -11.68
N THR A 125 18.18 -10.07 -10.92
CA THR A 125 18.93 -11.31 -10.68
C THR A 125 18.82 -11.78 -9.23
N ILE A 126 18.10 -11.05 -8.39
CA ILE A 126 17.92 -11.35 -6.97
C ILE A 126 16.92 -12.49 -6.82
N ASP A 127 17.37 -13.61 -6.23
CA ASP A 127 16.47 -14.69 -5.85
C ASP A 127 15.68 -14.29 -4.57
N PRO A 128 14.34 -14.30 -4.61
CA PRO A 128 13.54 -13.99 -3.44
C PRO A 128 13.78 -15.04 -2.35
N ARG A 129 14.18 -14.59 -1.17
CA ARG A 129 14.28 -15.45 0.02
C ARG A 129 13.00 -15.33 0.84
N GLU A 130 12.29 -16.43 0.99
CA GLU A 130 11.26 -16.56 2.00
C GLU A 130 11.93 -16.92 3.34
N VAL A 131 12.39 -15.92 4.07
CA VAL A 131 12.80 -16.11 5.46
C VAL A 131 11.65 -15.63 6.33
N THR A 132 10.79 -16.55 6.70
CA THR A 132 9.85 -16.34 7.80
C THR A 132 10.38 -17.01 9.06
N PRO A 133 11.23 -16.36 9.88
CA PRO A 133 11.54 -16.86 11.20
C PRO A 133 10.30 -16.69 12.06
N ARG A 134 9.36 -17.61 11.95
CA ARG A 134 8.19 -17.65 12.81
C ARG A 134 8.57 -18.41 14.08
N VAL A 135 9.07 -17.68 15.07
CA VAL A 135 9.18 -18.22 16.42
C VAL A 135 7.78 -18.21 17.02
N ILE A 136 7.11 -19.36 16.97
CA ILE A 136 5.89 -19.58 17.75
C ILE A 136 6.35 -19.74 19.18
N ARG A 137 6.25 -18.68 19.97
CA ARG A 137 6.38 -18.79 21.41
C ARG A 137 5.07 -19.31 21.93
N GLU A 138 5.02 -20.60 22.23
CA GLU A 138 3.88 -21.23 22.92
C GLU A 138 3.80 -20.84 24.41
N GLU A 139 4.81 -20.15 24.93
CA GLU A 139 4.87 -19.69 26.29
C GLU A 139 4.18 -18.34 26.43
N GLN A 140 3.01 -18.40 27.00
CA GLN A 140 2.25 -17.40 27.74
C GLN A 140 2.55 -15.91 27.45
N TYR A 141 1.79 -15.32 26.58
CA TYR A 141 1.57 -13.89 26.61
C TYR A 141 0.71 -13.56 27.83
N GLY A 142 1.31 -12.94 28.86
CA GLY A 142 0.60 -12.30 29.95
C GLY A 142 0.56 -13.03 31.29
N GLY A 143 1.43 -13.99 31.54
CA GLY A 143 1.71 -14.44 32.91
C GLY A 143 0.50 -14.90 33.74
N LEU A 144 -0.57 -15.37 33.11
CA LEU A 144 -1.66 -16.04 33.82
C LEU A 144 -1.21 -17.47 34.11
N ALA A 145 -0.53 -17.64 35.25
CA ALA A 145 -0.38 -18.92 35.84
C ALA A 145 -1.77 -19.52 36.04
N ASN A 146 -2.00 -20.66 35.44
CA ASN A 146 -3.16 -21.48 35.81
C ASN A 146 -3.01 -21.85 37.26
N GLY A 147 -3.89 -21.25 38.10
CA GLY A 147 -4.15 -21.74 39.45
C GLY A 147 -5.01 -22.98 39.42
#